data_db1b2263a4d696c76fd738910deb82bd
#
_entry.id   db1b2263a4d696c76fd738910deb82bd
#
_cell.length_a   1.000
_cell.length_b   1.000
_cell.length_c   1.000
_cell.angle_alpha   90.00
_cell.angle_beta   90.00
_cell.angle_gamma   90.00
#
_symmetry.space_group_name_H-M   'P 1'
#
loop_
_entity.id
_entity.type
_entity.pdbx_description
1 polymer ?
#
loop_
_entity_poly.entity_id
_entity_poly.type
_entity_poly.pdbx_seq_one_letter_code
_entity_poly.pdbx_strand_id
1 'polypeptide(L)'
;MSSAYRIDPSLIPDSVCQACAKLKEAGHQAYLVGGAVRDLLRLPEGSGGKDFDLTTSATPEEVIAVFGFKHTIPTGIAHGTVTVMVAQPGHSPLPVEITTFRGEVGFSDGRRPDRVEFISDLREDLRRRDFTINAIAYDPLDQQLHDCFDGLPDLKRRVLRAVGDPVARFAEDGLRVMRAVRFAAQLEFAVDADTRAAFAGALPTLRKVSRERVRDELQKLLGARTPSLGLQLMVQRSDAQPEADWGPEGSLLQVALPEVAQQLTPTQARLWMTMVDRARPEHRLTALLWPMRRWLTAHPQVLATPRALDELLDERLKLPLAQRQQLTALLSPLPVDQPQHTPRDAVSLRRCAAAHPPELLSQRWTLLSLEAELLGDTTQSAHFTQLQQQLAAELSHKPPLSTADLALSGKDLLKELQLKPGPQVGQLLRALLEAVLEAPHHNTREALLALARQHQANPPT
;
A
#
# COMPACT_ATOMS: atom_id res chain seq x y z
N MET A 1 1.55 13.09 40.52
CA MET A 1 1.13 12.31 39.37
C MET A 1 2.36 11.93 38.55
N SER A 2 2.45 10.72 38.15
CA SER A 2 3.62 9.88 37.86
C SER A 2 4.60 10.45 36.82
N SER A 3 5.89 10.45 37.15
CA SER A 3 7.06 10.80 36.32
C SER A 3 7.36 9.82 35.16
N ALA A 4 6.37 9.00 34.74
CA ALA A 4 6.59 7.90 33.81
C ALA A 4 6.46 8.28 32.32
N TYR A 5 5.85 9.43 32.00
CA TYR A 5 5.65 9.88 30.62
C TYR A 5 6.20 11.28 30.46
N ARG A 6 7.28 11.39 29.74
CA ARG A 6 7.89 12.69 29.43
C ARG A 6 8.32 12.68 27.96
N ILE A 7 7.91 13.69 27.25
CA ILE A 7 8.41 13.95 25.91
C ILE A 7 9.74 14.72 26.06
N ASP A 8 10.77 14.29 25.35
CA ASP A 8 11.99 15.07 25.23
C ASP A 8 11.73 16.26 24.29
N PRO A 9 11.79 17.51 24.78
CA PRO A 9 11.51 18.69 23.96
C PRO A 9 12.46 18.83 22.77
N SER A 10 13.67 18.30 22.85
CA SER A 10 14.67 18.36 21.76
C SER A 10 14.27 17.57 20.51
N LEU A 11 13.29 16.67 20.63
CA LEU A 11 12.73 15.90 19.52
C LEU A 11 11.65 16.68 18.73
N ILE A 12 11.22 17.83 19.26
CA ILE A 12 10.22 18.69 18.60
C ILE A 12 10.98 19.84 17.92
N PRO A 13 10.80 20.04 16.59
CA PRO A 13 11.45 21.15 15.92
C PRO A 13 11.09 22.49 16.55
N ASP A 14 12.07 23.37 16.75
CA ASP A 14 11.88 24.72 17.31
C ASP A 14 10.81 25.51 16.55
N SER A 15 10.72 25.33 15.24
CA SER A 15 9.71 25.94 14.39
C SER A 15 8.27 25.55 14.76
N VAL A 16 8.06 24.31 15.21
CA VAL A 16 6.75 23.83 15.69
C VAL A 16 6.41 24.47 17.05
N CYS A 17 7.40 24.52 17.95
CA CYS A 17 7.24 25.22 19.23
C CYS A 17 6.93 26.72 19.03
N GLN A 18 7.60 27.38 18.07
CA GLN A 18 7.33 28.76 17.70
C GLN A 18 5.93 28.96 17.13
N ALA A 19 5.43 27.97 16.36
CA ALA A 19 4.06 28.03 15.86
C ALA A 19 3.02 27.99 17.00
N CYS A 20 3.23 27.11 17.98
CA CYS A 20 2.41 27.10 19.21
C CYS A 20 2.50 28.43 19.97
N ALA A 21 3.71 28.99 20.13
CA ALA A 21 3.93 30.26 20.83
C ALA A 21 3.16 31.41 20.18
N LYS A 22 3.23 31.55 18.86
CA LYS A 22 2.51 32.61 18.12
C LYS A 22 0.99 32.52 18.30
N LEU A 23 0.41 31.32 18.31
CA LEU A 23 -1.01 31.14 18.56
C LEU A 23 -1.37 31.55 20.00
N LYS A 24 -0.54 31.16 20.98
CA LYS A 24 -0.75 31.53 22.39
C LYS A 24 -0.57 33.03 22.64
N GLU A 25 0.42 33.66 22.02
CA GLU A 25 0.62 35.12 22.06
C GLU A 25 -0.56 35.88 21.47
N ALA A 26 -1.25 35.33 20.48
CA ALA A 26 -2.49 35.85 19.92
C ALA A 26 -3.74 35.57 20.77
N GLY A 27 -3.58 34.91 21.93
CA GLY A 27 -4.65 34.62 22.88
C GLY A 27 -5.38 33.30 22.66
N HIS A 28 -4.85 32.41 21.79
CA HIS A 28 -5.46 31.12 21.50
C HIS A 28 -4.76 29.98 22.24
N GLN A 29 -5.49 28.90 22.48
CA GLN A 29 -4.89 27.63 22.90
C GLN A 29 -4.24 26.94 21.69
N ALA A 30 -3.10 26.27 21.90
CA ALA A 30 -2.42 25.50 20.86
C ALA A 30 -1.67 24.32 21.47
N TYR A 31 -1.85 23.13 20.87
CA TYR A 31 -1.28 21.87 21.36
C TYR A 31 -0.83 21.00 20.18
N LEU A 32 0.27 20.26 20.38
CA LEU A 32 0.60 19.12 19.54
C LEU A 32 -0.39 17.98 19.81
N VAL A 33 -0.78 17.24 18.77
CA VAL A 33 -1.77 16.16 18.90
C VAL A 33 -1.50 15.00 17.95
N GLY A 34 -2.23 13.91 18.16
CA GLY A 34 -2.31 12.81 17.21
C GLY A 34 -1.08 11.92 17.17
N GLY A 35 -0.70 11.50 15.97
CA GLY A 35 0.39 10.55 15.74
C GLY A 35 1.73 11.01 16.28
N ALA A 36 2.06 12.29 16.13
CA ALA A 36 3.32 12.85 16.61
C ALA A 36 3.48 12.69 18.12
N VAL A 37 2.46 13.06 18.91
CA VAL A 37 2.50 12.93 20.39
C VAL A 37 2.64 11.48 20.81
N ARG A 38 1.84 10.57 20.20
CA ARG A 38 1.94 9.14 20.43
C ARG A 38 3.35 8.60 20.17
N ASP A 39 3.94 8.98 19.03
CA ASP A 39 5.23 8.45 18.61
C ASP A 39 6.37 9.02 19.46
N LEU A 40 6.31 10.29 19.85
CA LEU A 40 7.23 10.89 20.82
C LEU A 40 7.17 10.21 22.20
N LEU A 41 5.99 9.77 22.64
CA LEU A 41 5.81 9.06 23.92
C LEU A 41 6.30 7.60 23.89
N ARG A 42 6.38 7.00 22.72
CA ARG A 42 6.83 5.60 22.55
C ARG A 42 8.34 5.46 22.50
N LEU A 43 9.08 6.55 22.35
CA LEU A 43 10.51 6.47 22.16
C LEU A 43 11.29 6.24 23.49
N PRO A 44 12.30 5.33 23.48
CA PRO A 44 13.66 5.72 23.15
C PRO A 44 14.11 5.23 21.75
N GLU A 45 13.25 4.72 20.90
CA GLU A 45 13.63 4.05 19.64
C GLU A 45 13.59 4.94 18.39
N GLY A 46 13.67 6.23 18.55
CA GLY A 46 14.37 7.18 17.68
C GLY A 46 13.89 7.44 16.27
N SER A 47 12.63 7.37 15.88
CA SER A 47 12.17 8.12 14.70
C SER A 47 11.20 9.22 15.16
N GLY A 48 11.74 10.40 15.45
CA GLY A 48 10.93 11.58 15.71
C GLY A 48 9.81 11.70 14.68
N GLY A 49 8.59 12.04 15.12
CA GLY A 49 7.45 12.22 14.25
C GLY A 49 7.82 13.11 13.06
N LYS A 50 7.51 12.64 11.85
CA LYS A 50 7.79 13.42 10.63
C LYS A 50 6.70 14.45 10.36
N ASP A 51 5.49 14.20 10.84
CA ASP A 51 4.31 15.01 10.60
C ASP A 51 3.80 15.56 11.95
N PHE A 52 3.96 16.85 12.19
CA PHE A 52 3.52 17.50 13.40
C PHE A 52 2.19 18.21 13.15
N ASP A 53 1.12 17.71 13.80
CA ASP A 53 -0.20 18.31 13.76
C ASP A 53 -0.43 19.15 15.02
N LEU A 54 -0.97 20.35 14.84
CA LEU A 54 -1.42 21.21 15.92
C LEU A 54 -2.95 21.24 15.96
N THR A 55 -3.50 21.37 17.16
CA THR A 55 -4.89 21.71 17.37
C THR A 55 -4.97 23.01 18.17
N THR A 56 -5.93 23.88 17.83
CA THR A 56 -6.02 25.24 18.40
C THR A 56 -7.47 25.68 18.60
N SER A 57 -7.68 26.61 19.53
CA SER A 57 -8.96 27.31 19.67
C SER A 57 -9.15 28.42 18.62
N ALA A 58 -8.10 28.79 17.86
CA ALA A 58 -8.21 29.76 16.77
C ALA A 58 -9.02 29.19 15.60
N THR A 59 -9.91 29.99 15.03
CA THR A 59 -10.59 29.66 13.76
C THR A 59 -9.59 29.67 12.59
N PRO A 60 -9.94 29.06 11.44
CA PRO A 60 -9.05 29.09 10.27
C PRO A 60 -8.65 30.51 9.84
N GLU A 61 -9.57 31.49 9.94
CA GLU A 61 -9.33 32.86 9.61
C GLU A 61 -8.34 33.53 10.58
N GLU A 62 -8.46 33.21 11.87
CA GLU A 62 -7.54 33.70 12.91
C GLU A 62 -6.15 33.06 12.74
N VAL A 63 -6.06 31.78 12.40
CA VAL A 63 -4.78 31.11 12.04
C VAL A 63 -4.13 31.83 10.86
N ILE A 64 -4.89 32.12 9.80
CA ILE A 64 -4.38 32.87 8.63
C ILE A 64 -3.92 34.28 9.03
N ALA A 65 -4.64 34.94 9.93
CA ALA A 65 -4.27 36.30 10.43
C ALA A 65 -2.94 36.24 11.23
N VAL A 66 -2.73 35.21 12.07
CA VAL A 66 -1.51 35.03 12.89
C VAL A 66 -0.27 34.73 12.03
N PHE A 67 -0.39 33.88 11.03
CA PHE A 67 0.75 33.45 10.22
C PHE A 67 0.94 34.20 8.92
N GLY A 68 -0.08 34.89 8.47
CA GLY A 68 -0.12 35.64 7.20
C GLY A 68 -0.44 34.73 6.00
N PHE A 69 -1.21 35.27 5.07
CA PHE A 69 -1.73 34.56 3.89
C PHE A 69 -0.63 33.90 3.03
N LYS A 70 0.55 34.53 2.93
CA LYS A 70 1.69 34.00 2.14
C LYS A 70 2.29 32.72 2.70
N HIS A 71 2.09 32.44 3.99
CA HIS A 71 2.63 31.27 4.68
C HIS A 71 1.56 30.22 4.98
N THR A 72 0.33 30.42 4.50
CA THR A 72 -0.79 29.53 4.77
C THR A 72 -1.35 28.95 3.48
N ILE A 73 -1.68 27.66 3.50
CA ILE A 73 -2.35 26.98 2.40
C ILE A 73 -3.71 26.52 2.92
N PRO A 74 -4.81 27.08 2.41
CA PRO A 74 -6.15 26.84 2.94
C PRO A 74 -6.77 25.54 2.43
N THR A 75 -6.04 24.42 2.53
CA THR A 75 -6.41 23.12 1.93
C THR A 75 -7.56 22.41 2.63
N GLY A 76 -8.00 22.86 3.80
CA GLY A 76 -9.02 22.17 4.60
C GLY A 76 -9.94 23.10 5.39
N ILE A 77 -10.13 24.34 4.98
CA ILE A 77 -10.91 25.37 5.71
C ILE A 77 -12.32 24.86 6.07
N ALA A 78 -13.01 24.22 5.13
CA ALA A 78 -14.34 23.65 5.38
C ALA A 78 -14.37 22.61 6.52
N HIS A 79 -13.21 22.09 6.90
CA HIS A 79 -13.01 21.15 7.99
C HIS A 79 -12.20 21.74 9.14
N GLY A 80 -11.96 23.06 9.14
CA GLY A 80 -11.24 23.74 10.19
C GLY A 80 -9.71 23.56 10.14
N THR A 81 -9.12 23.06 9.03
CA THR A 81 -7.68 22.82 8.92
C THR A 81 -7.02 23.81 7.96
N VAL A 82 -5.87 24.36 8.37
CA VAL A 82 -4.99 25.21 7.56
C VAL A 82 -3.59 24.65 7.64
N THR A 83 -2.93 24.45 6.50
CA THR A 83 -1.50 24.09 6.48
C THR A 83 -0.67 25.37 6.55
N VAL A 84 0.19 25.48 7.54
CA VAL A 84 1.12 26.60 7.73
C VAL A 84 2.52 26.15 7.36
N MET A 85 3.17 26.92 6.47
CA MET A 85 4.56 26.73 6.09
C MET A 85 5.47 27.44 7.09
N VAL A 86 5.93 26.70 8.10
CA VAL A 86 6.74 27.28 9.19
C VAL A 86 8.20 27.33 8.77
N ALA A 87 8.82 28.50 8.88
CA ALA A 87 10.21 28.70 8.48
C ALA A 87 11.16 27.88 9.38
N GLN A 88 12.13 27.22 8.77
CA GLN A 88 13.22 26.53 9.45
C GLN A 88 14.57 27.13 9.04
N PRO A 89 15.42 27.57 9.99
CA PRO A 89 16.74 28.10 9.65
C PRO A 89 17.57 27.03 8.91
N GLY A 90 18.06 27.38 7.70
CA GLY A 90 18.90 26.48 6.90
C GLY A 90 18.19 25.30 6.21
N HIS A 91 16.86 25.18 6.31
CA HIS A 91 16.07 24.12 5.72
C HIS A 91 14.85 24.67 4.95
N SER A 92 14.24 23.85 4.14
CA SER A 92 12.93 24.16 3.53
C SER A 92 11.88 24.36 4.62
N PRO A 93 10.86 25.25 4.40
CA PRO A 93 9.78 25.43 5.35
C PRO A 93 9.08 24.11 5.67
N LEU A 94 8.78 23.88 6.95
CA LEU A 94 8.06 22.71 7.43
C LEU A 94 6.56 22.93 7.27
N PRO A 95 5.82 22.06 6.55
CA PRO A 95 4.36 22.12 6.55
C PRO A 95 3.85 21.58 7.90
N VAL A 96 3.04 22.38 8.59
CA VAL A 96 2.37 22.03 9.85
C VAL A 96 0.87 22.18 9.63
N GLU A 97 0.11 21.11 9.84
CA GLU A 97 -1.34 21.17 9.81
C GLU A 97 -1.86 21.70 11.14
N ILE A 98 -2.59 22.82 11.08
CA ILE A 98 -3.22 23.43 12.24
C ILE A 98 -4.72 23.29 12.10
N THR A 99 -5.35 22.56 13.02
CA THR A 99 -6.79 22.28 13.01
C THR A 99 -7.46 22.99 14.16
N THR A 100 -8.49 23.75 13.87
CA THR A 100 -9.37 24.41 14.88
C THR A 100 -10.08 23.32 15.71
N PHE A 101 -10.19 23.53 17.02
CA PHE A 101 -11.03 22.70 17.89
C PHE A 101 -12.43 22.64 17.33
N ARG A 102 -12.95 21.45 17.16
CA ARG A 102 -14.27 21.28 16.58
C ARG A 102 -15.07 20.15 17.23
N GLY A 103 -16.36 20.41 17.40
CA GLY A 103 -17.38 19.40 17.59
C GLY A 103 -17.91 18.92 16.24
N GLU A 104 -18.36 17.69 16.17
CA GLU A 104 -18.91 17.09 14.97
C GLU A 104 -20.33 16.62 15.25
N VAL A 105 -21.30 17.06 14.43
CA VAL A 105 -22.72 16.75 14.62
C VAL A 105 -23.29 16.13 13.36
N GLY A 106 -23.90 14.94 13.54
CA GLY A 106 -24.51 14.18 12.43
C GLY A 106 -23.47 13.53 11.51
N PHE A 107 -23.80 12.37 10.97
CA PHE A 107 -22.95 11.64 10.02
C PHE A 107 -23.85 10.88 9.04
N SER A 108 -24.62 11.57 8.23
CA SER A 108 -25.59 10.96 7.33
C SER A 108 -24.93 10.12 6.24
N ASP A 109 -23.74 10.50 5.78
CA ASP A 109 -22.97 9.77 4.76
C ASP A 109 -21.98 8.73 5.34
N GLY A 110 -21.87 8.64 6.68
CA GLY A 110 -20.93 7.74 7.39
C GLY A 110 -19.46 8.12 7.18
N ARG A 111 -19.18 9.40 6.86
CA ARG A 111 -17.82 9.90 6.63
C ARG A 111 -17.61 11.32 7.15
N ARG A 112 -18.51 12.24 6.74
CA ARG A 112 -18.37 13.64 7.07
C ARG A 112 -19.41 14.02 8.08
N PRO A 113 -19.07 14.84 9.07
CA PRO A 113 -20.09 15.42 9.91
C PRO A 113 -21.00 16.28 9.04
N ASP A 114 -22.29 16.20 9.28
CA ASP A 114 -23.28 17.04 8.58
C ASP A 114 -23.05 18.52 8.90
N ARG A 115 -22.53 18.79 10.09
CA ARG A 115 -22.14 20.13 10.56
C ARG A 115 -20.87 20.06 11.40
N VAL A 116 -19.95 20.99 11.13
CA VAL A 116 -18.76 21.26 11.94
C VAL A 116 -19.04 22.51 12.77
N GLU A 117 -18.91 22.39 14.07
CA GLU A 117 -19.01 23.54 14.98
C GLU A 117 -17.64 23.80 15.60
N PHE A 118 -17.12 25.02 15.46
CA PHE A 118 -15.89 25.41 16.13
C PHE A 118 -16.17 25.61 17.61
N ILE A 119 -15.34 25.05 18.45
CA ILE A 119 -15.47 25.02 19.90
C ILE A 119 -14.19 25.51 20.56
N SER A 120 -14.26 25.83 21.84
CA SER A 120 -13.10 26.27 22.63
C SER A 120 -12.57 25.21 23.61
N ASP A 121 -13.22 24.06 23.69
CA ASP A 121 -12.89 23.00 24.64
C ASP A 121 -12.00 21.92 23.96
N LEU A 122 -10.76 21.80 24.42
CA LEU A 122 -9.80 20.79 23.99
C LEU A 122 -10.34 19.37 24.20
N ARG A 123 -11.03 19.09 25.32
CA ARG A 123 -11.55 17.74 25.61
C ARG A 123 -12.55 17.29 24.55
N GLU A 124 -13.41 18.19 24.09
CA GLU A 124 -14.38 17.87 23.03
C GLU A 124 -13.69 17.67 21.67
N ASP A 125 -12.61 18.42 21.34
CA ASP A 125 -11.81 18.14 20.15
C ASP A 125 -11.12 16.79 20.22
N LEU A 126 -10.59 16.41 21.39
CA LEU A 126 -9.97 15.09 21.57
C LEU A 126 -11.00 13.95 21.54
N ARG A 127 -12.25 14.19 21.98
CA ARG A 127 -13.34 13.22 22.01
C ARG A 127 -13.68 12.67 20.62
N ARG A 128 -13.63 13.48 19.57
CA ARG A 128 -13.96 13.06 18.19
C ARG A 128 -12.88 12.23 17.51
N ARG A 129 -11.72 12.07 18.13
CA ARG A 129 -10.60 11.29 17.56
C ARG A 129 -10.92 9.80 17.55
N ASP A 130 -10.15 9.05 16.76
CA ASP A 130 -10.40 7.63 16.54
C ASP A 130 -10.05 6.76 17.76
N PHE A 131 -8.81 6.88 18.27
CA PHE A 131 -8.30 6.03 19.34
C PHE A 131 -7.68 6.85 20.46
N THR A 132 -7.77 6.32 21.70
CA THR A 132 -7.28 6.95 22.92
C THR A 132 -5.81 7.36 22.82
N ILE A 133 -4.97 6.50 22.24
CA ILE A 133 -3.53 6.76 22.02
C ILE A 133 -3.25 7.91 21.02
N ASN A 134 -4.21 8.31 20.21
CA ASN A 134 -4.14 9.45 19.30
C ASN A 134 -4.91 10.68 19.83
N ALA A 135 -5.57 10.53 21.00
CA ALA A 135 -6.35 11.57 21.66
C ALA A 135 -5.60 12.17 22.87
N ILE A 136 -4.27 12.20 22.77
CA ILE A 136 -3.38 12.86 23.74
C ILE A 136 -2.92 14.16 23.12
N ALA A 137 -2.99 15.25 23.88
CA ALA A 137 -2.44 16.55 23.49
C ALA A 137 -1.20 16.88 24.33
N TYR A 138 -0.26 17.61 23.74
CA TYR A 138 0.94 18.06 24.41
C TYR A 138 1.18 19.54 24.17
N ASP A 139 1.38 20.26 25.27
CA ASP A 139 1.82 21.65 25.25
C ASP A 139 3.34 21.71 25.23
N PRO A 140 3.97 22.11 24.10
CA PRO A 140 5.43 22.12 24.03
C PRO A 140 6.09 23.25 24.83
N LEU A 141 5.34 24.32 25.18
CA LEU A 141 5.88 25.46 25.96
C LEU A 141 5.86 25.16 27.44
N ASP A 142 4.74 24.65 27.94
CA ASP A 142 4.57 24.32 29.37
C ASP A 142 5.00 22.87 29.65
N GLN A 143 5.39 22.10 28.64
CA GLN A 143 5.77 20.68 28.72
C GLN A 143 4.71 19.82 29.41
N GLN A 144 3.42 20.13 29.18
CA GLN A 144 2.29 19.49 29.82
C GLN A 144 1.55 18.56 28.86
N LEU A 145 1.27 17.32 29.34
CA LEU A 145 0.42 16.36 28.65
C LEU A 145 -1.02 16.50 29.11
N HIS A 146 -1.94 16.47 28.14
CA HIS A 146 -3.39 16.45 28.36
C HIS A 146 -3.94 15.13 27.84
N ASP A 147 -4.27 14.22 28.77
CA ASP A 147 -4.85 12.91 28.48
C ASP A 147 -6.25 12.82 29.10
N CYS A 148 -7.26 13.09 28.31
CA CYS A 148 -8.66 13.13 28.74
C CYS A 148 -9.38 11.76 28.61
N PHE A 149 -8.73 10.77 27.96
CA PHE A 149 -9.37 9.51 27.56
C PHE A 149 -8.51 8.29 27.85
N ASP A 150 -7.61 8.35 28.82
CA ASP A 150 -6.72 7.25 29.25
C ASP A 150 -5.80 6.71 28.12
N GLY A 151 -5.37 7.56 27.22
CA GLY A 151 -4.46 7.20 26.12
C GLY A 151 -3.07 6.80 26.60
N LEU A 152 -2.54 7.42 27.68
CA LEU A 152 -1.25 7.07 28.27
C LEU A 152 -1.24 5.66 28.89
N PRO A 153 -2.23 5.25 29.71
CA PRO A 153 -2.35 3.86 30.14
C PRO A 153 -2.48 2.85 28.99
N ASP A 154 -3.24 3.18 27.94
CA ASP A 154 -3.41 2.30 26.78
C ASP A 154 -2.11 2.18 25.98
N LEU A 155 -1.38 3.27 25.82
CA LEU A 155 -0.07 3.29 25.17
C LEU A 155 0.92 2.38 25.92
N LYS A 156 0.94 2.43 27.25
CA LYS A 156 1.77 1.57 28.09
C LYS A 156 1.42 0.10 27.98
N ARG A 157 0.11 -0.19 27.94
CA ARG A 157 -0.39 -1.57 27.81
C ARG A 157 -0.31 -2.10 26.38
N ARG A 158 0.07 -1.27 25.40
CA ARG A 158 0.06 -1.58 23.97
C ARG A 158 -1.35 -1.99 23.51
N VAL A 159 -2.36 -1.24 23.90
CA VAL A 159 -3.77 -1.48 23.57
C VAL A 159 -4.30 -0.38 22.67
N LEU A 160 -4.98 -0.77 21.62
CA LEU A 160 -5.71 0.13 20.71
C LEU A 160 -7.18 0.14 21.11
N ARG A 161 -7.63 1.23 21.71
CA ARG A 161 -9.00 1.44 22.20
C ARG A 161 -9.61 2.65 21.47
N ALA A 162 -10.86 2.51 21.03
CA ALA A 162 -11.62 3.63 20.50
C ALA A 162 -11.92 4.68 21.58
N VAL A 163 -11.99 5.95 21.21
CA VAL A 163 -12.40 7.01 22.14
C VAL A 163 -13.90 6.93 22.37
N GLY A 164 -14.33 6.79 23.63
CA GLY A 164 -15.74 6.70 24.00
C GLY A 164 -16.39 5.36 23.61
N ASP A 165 -17.62 5.41 23.08
CA ASP A 165 -18.32 4.20 22.62
C ASP A 165 -17.82 3.75 21.22
N PRO A 166 -17.24 2.55 21.09
CA PRO A 166 -16.70 2.07 19.81
C PRO A 166 -17.76 1.95 18.70
N VAL A 167 -19.00 1.56 19.05
CA VAL A 167 -20.09 1.39 18.08
C VAL A 167 -20.45 2.74 17.46
N ALA A 168 -20.67 3.76 18.31
CA ALA A 168 -20.94 5.11 17.87
C ALA A 168 -19.76 5.65 17.05
N ARG A 169 -18.53 5.41 17.49
CA ARG A 169 -17.31 5.90 16.85
C ARG A 169 -17.12 5.35 15.45
N PHE A 170 -17.41 4.07 15.21
CA PHE A 170 -17.32 3.46 13.89
C PHE A 170 -18.54 3.76 13.00
N ALA A 171 -19.68 4.11 13.59
CA ALA A 171 -20.83 4.58 12.84
C ALA A 171 -20.61 5.98 12.22
N GLU A 172 -19.80 6.83 12.85
CA GLU A 172 -19.45 8.16 12.34
C GLU A 172 -18.56 8.08 11.09
N ASP A 173 -17.53 7.26 11.08
CA ASP A 173 -16.65 7.02 9.94
C ASP A 173 -16.21 5.55 9.89
N GLY A 174 -16.77 4.80 8.94
CA GLY A 174 -16.46 3.39 8.75
C GLY A 174 -14.98 3.12 8.42
N LEU A 175 -14.20 4.13 7.97
CA LEU A 175 -12.78 3.95 7.77
C LEU A 175 -12.02 3.70 9.08
N ARG A 176 -12.55 4.16 10.22
CA ARG A 176 -11.87 3.97 11.52
C ARG A 176 -11.61 2.51 11.85
N VAL A 177 -12.45 1.57 11.36
CA VAL A 177 -12.19 0.14 11.55
C VAL A 177 -10.97 -0.31 10.74
N MET A 178 -10.77 0.20 9.50
CA MET A 178 -9.56 -0.09 8.71
C MET A 178 -8.32 0.57 9.32
N ARG A 179 -8.48 1.75 9.93
CA ARG A 179 -7.41 2.39 10.70
C ARG A 179 -7.03 1.57 11.94
N ALA A 180 -8.01 0.94 12.64
CA ALA A 180 -7.72 0.01 13.74
C ALA A 180 -6.86 -1.17 13.27
N VAL A 181 -7.24 -1.80 12.16
CA VAL A 181 -6.49 -2.88 11.52
C VAL A 181 -5.05 -2.46 11.20
N ARG A 182 -4.89 -1.30 10.57
CA ARG A 182 -3.58 -0.74 10.26
C ARG A 182 -2.74 -0.45 11.50
N PHE A 183 -3.31 0.25 12.48
CA PHE A 183 -2.57 0.59 13.71
C PHE A 183 -2.19 -0.64 14.52
N ALA A 184 -3.06 -1.66 14.59
CA ALA A 184 -2.71 -2.93 15.24
C ALA A 184 -1.43 -3.53 14.63
N ALA A 185 -1.29 -3.53 13.30
CA ALA A 185 -0.10 -4.03 12.62
C ALA A 185 1.12 -3.09 12.73
N GLN A 186 0.93 -1.77 12.55
CA GLN A 186 2.03 -0.80 12.56
C GLN A 186 2.64 -0.59 13.94
N LEU A 187 1.79 -0.63 14.98
CA LEU A 187 2.21 -0.42 16.36
C LEU A 187 2.46 -1.74 17.11
N GLU A 188 2.05 -2.86 16.52
CA GLU A 188 2.04 -4.18 17.16
C GLU A 188 1.25 -4.16 18.47
N PHE A 189 0.07 -3.53 18.45
CA PHE A 189 -0.83 -3.36 19.59
C PHE A 189 -2.01 -4.32 19.49
N ALA A 190 -2.44 -4.86 20.64
CA ALA A 190 -3.70 -5.59 20.75
C ALA A 190 -4.88 -4.61 20.63
N VAL A 191 -5.96 -5.03 19.98
CA VAL A 191 -7.21 -4.25 19.98
C VAL A 191 -7.99 -4.56 21.25
N ASP A 192 -8.49 -3.53 21.92
CA ASP A 192 -9.36 -3.66 23.09
C ASP A 192 -10.63 -4.48 22.75
N ALA A 193 -11.12 -5.27 23.71
CA ALA A 193 -12.20 -6.22 23.47
C ALA A 193 -13.50 -5.56 22.97
N ASP A 194 -13.93 -4.45 23.61
CA ASP A 194 -15.14 -3.73 23.21
C ASP A 194 -14.96 -3.07 21.84
N THR A 195 -13.77 -2.51 21.60
CA THR A 195 -13.38 -1.93 20.30
C THR A 195 -13.42 -3.01 19.21
N ARG A 196 -12.92 -4.21 19.50
CA ARG A 196 -12.92 -5.34 18.57
C ARG A 196 -14.34 -5.85 18.31
N ALA A 197 -15.16 -5.98 19.31
CA ALA A 197 -16.55 -6.42 19.19
C ALA A 197 -17.38 -5.50 18.28
N ALA A 198 -17.07 -4.20 18.24
CA ALA A 198 -17.76 -3.22 17.40
C ALA A 198 -17.43 -3.33 15.88
N PHE A 199 -16.42 -4.11 15.47
CA PHE A 199 -16.02 -4.22 14.06
C PHE A 199 -17.15 -4.73 13.15
N ALA A 200 -17.90 -5.75 13.61
CA ALA A 200 -19.00 -6.31 12.84
C ALA A 200 -20.11 -5.27 12.56
N GLY A 201 -20.41 -4.43 13.55
CA GLY A 201 -21.38 -3.34 13.42
C GLY A 201 -20.93 -2.22 12.47
N ALA A 202 -19.62 -2.10 12.21
CA ALA A 202 -19.05 -1.10 11.30
C ALA A 202 -19.13 -1.46 9.81
N LEU A 203 -19.43 -2.72 9.45
CA LEU A 203 -19.43 -3.18 8.06
C LEU A 203 -20.37 -2.38 7.13
N PRO A 204 -21.62 -2.03 7.54
CA PRO A 204 -22.51 -1.22 6.71
C PRO A 204 -21.91 0.17 6.41
N THR A 205 -21.26 0.79 7.39
CA THR A 205 -20.64 2.12 7.24
C THR A 205 -19.35 2.02 6.41
N LEU A 206 -18.55 0.96 6.59
CA LEU A 206 -17.36 0.71 5.79
C LEU A 206 -17.68 0.57 4.30
N ARG A 207 -18.83 -0.04 3.94
CA ARG A 207 -19.27 -0.15 2.54
C ARG A 207 -19.51 1.20 1.87
N LYS A 208 -19.80 2.25 2.64
CA LYS A 208 -19.99 3.62 2.14
C LYS A 208 -18.66 4.37 1.97
N VAL A 209 -17.57 3.88 2.54
CA VAL A 209 -16.25 4.51 2.43
C VAL A 209 -15.71 4.38 1.01
N SER A 210 -15.14 5.45 0.47
CA SER A 210 -14.56 5.44 -0.88
C SER A 210 -13.39 4.44 -0.98
N ARG A 211 -13.27 3.81 -2.13
CA ARG A 211 -12.25 2.77 -2.39
C ARG A 211 -10.83 3.31 -2.27
N GLU A 212 -10.61 4.56 -2.62
CA GLU A 212 -9.32 5.24 -2.46
C GLU A 212 -8.88 5.26 -0.99
N ARG A 213 -9.79 5.63 -0.07
CA ARG A 213 -9.48 5.65 1.37
C ARG A 213 -9.19 4.25 1.91
N VAL A 214 -9.96 3.25 1.51
CA VAL A 214 -9.72 1.85 1.91
C VAL A 214 -8.37 1.36 1.38
N ARG A 215 -8.06 1.64 0.10
CA ARG A 215 -6.75 1.34 -0.50
C ARG A 215 -5.61 1.97 0.28
N ASP A 216 -5.72 3.25 0.62
CA ASP A 216 -4.65 3.98 1.32
C ASP A 216 -4.37 3.37 2.70
N GLU A 217 -5.40 2.92 3.43
CA GLU A 217 -5.21 2.18 4.69
C GLU A 217 -4.60 0.79 4.46
N LEU A 218 -5.01 0.07 3.39
CA LEU A 218 -4.38 -1.21 3.02
C LEU A 218 -2.91 -1.04 2.64
N GLN A 219 -2.56 -0.02 1.86
CA GLN A 219 -1.16 0.25 1.51
C GLN A 219 -0.30 0.57 2.73
N LYS A 220 -0.83 1.38 3.66
CA LYS A 220 -0.16 1.67 4.94
C LYS A 220 -0.05 0.43 5.83
N LEU A 221 -1.05 -0.45 5.82
CA LEU A 221 -1.02 -1.75 6.50
C LEU A 221 0.10 -2.63 5.95
N LEU A 222 0.20 -2.74 4.62
CA LEU A 222 1.25 -3.52 3.96
C LEU A 222 2.66 -2.96 4.20
N GLY A 223 2.79 -1.69 4.53
CA GLY A 223 4.03 -1.05 4.96
C GLY A 223 4.44 -1.38 6.41
N ALA A 224 3.59 -2.04 7.20
CA ALA A 224 3.92 -2.46 8.56
C ALA A 224 5.02 -3.54 8.57
N ARG A 225 5.69 -3.71 9.71
CA ARG A 225 6.68 -4.79 9.90
C ARG A 225 6.01 -6.16 9.77
N THR A 226 4.84 -6.33 10.40
CA THR A 226 4.07 -7.58 10.48
C THR A 226 2.63 -7.32 10.03
N PRO A 227 2.36 -7.20 8.70
CA PRO A 227 1.02 -6.97 8.17
C PRO A 227 -0.02 -8.01 8.60
N SER A 228 0.41 -9.26 8.85
CA SER A 228 -0.48 -10.36 9.26
C SER A 228 -1.29 -10.04 10.52
N LEU A 229 -0.75 -9.24 11.45
CA LEU A 229 -1.49 -8.83 12.66
C LEU A 229 -2.78 -8.08 12.30
N GLY A 230 -2.72 -7.21 11.31
CA GLY A 230 -3.90 -6.52 10.81
C GLY A 230 -4.77 -7.39 9.91
N LEU A 231 -4.16 -8.20 9.04
CA LEU A 231 -4.89 -9.11 8.16
C LEU A 231 -5.71 -10.13 8.95
N GLN A 232 -5.20 -10.60 10.08
CA GLN A 232 -5.94 -11.47 10.99
C GLN A 232 -7.23 -10.80 11.47
N LEU A 233 -7.17 -9.53 11.87
CA LEU A 233 -8.35 -8.76 12.27
C LEU A 233 -9.35 -8.57 11.12
N MET A 234 -8.88 -8.56 9.87
CA MET A 234 -9.77 -8.46 8.70
C MET A 234 -10.51 -9.75 8.39
N VAL A 235 -9.94 -10.90 8.71
CA VAL A 235 -10.52 -12.23 8.40
C VAL A 235 -11.38 -12.76 9.54
N GLN A 236 -10.99 -12.52 10.79
CA GLN A 236 -11.74 -12.94 11.97
C GLN A 236 -13.03 -12.15 12.11
N ARG A 237 -14.16 -12.84 12.40
CA ARG A 237 -15.46 -12.21 12.66
C ARG A 237 -15.62 -11.77 14.10
N SER A 238 -15.11 -12.56 15.05
CA SER A 238 -15.13 -12.22 16.46
C SER A 238 -13.92 -12.83 17.21
N ASP A 239 -13.69 -12.41 18.44
CA ASP A 239 -12.62 -12.92 19.29
C ASP A 239 -13.07 -14.09 20.18
N ALA A 240 -14.37 -14.39 20.21
CA ALA A 240 -14.92 -15.38 21.12
C ALA A 240 -14.47 -16.81 20.80
N GLN A 241 -14.22 -17.13 19.54
CA GLN A 241 -13.65 -18.39 19.07
C GLN A 241 -12.74 -18.18 17.88
N PRO A 242 -11.46 -17.82 18.07
CA PRO A 242 -10.56 -17.38 17.01
C PRO A 242 -10.42 -18.35 15.84
N GLU A 243 -10.57 -19.66 16.08
CA GLU A 243 -10.42 -20.69 15.03
C GLU A 243 -11.75 -21.02 14.31
N ALA A 244 -12.88 -20.95 15.01
CA ALA A 244 -14.20 -21.23 14.44
C ALA A 244 -14.81 -20.03 13.73
N ASP A 245 -14.41 -18.81 14.09
CA ASP A 245 -14.95 -17.57 13.54
C ASP A 245 -14.20 -17.04 12.30
N TRP A 246 -13.32 -17.87 11.75
CA TRP A 246 -12.66 -17.55 10.48
C TRP A 246 -13.61 -17.84 9.31
N GLY A 247 -13.90 -16.83 8.53
CA GLY A 247 -14.69 -17.00 7.32
C GLY A 247 -14.83 -15.71 6.53
N PRO A 248 -15.03 -15.79 5.21
CA PRO A 248 -15.18 -14.61 4.37
C PRO A 248 -16.47 -13.85 4.70
N GLU A 249 -17.57 -14.54 5.01
CA GLU A 249 -18.86 -13.89 5.26
C GLU A 249 -18.85 -13.07 6.54
N GLY A 250 -19.27 -11.81 6.44
CA GLY A 250 -19.32 -10.89 7.58
C GLY A 250 -17.96 -10.37 8.05
N SER A 251 -16.89 -10.57 7.28
CA SER A 251 -15.55 -10.07 7.58
C SER A 251 -15.26 -8.71 6.94
N LEU A 252 -14.29 -7.99 7.50
CA LEU A 252 -13.78 -6.75 6.88
C LEU A 252 -13.15 -7.02 5.52
N LEU A 253 -12.49 -8.18 5.36
CA LEU A 253 -11.87 -8.58 4.10
C LEU A 253 -12.91 -8.74 2.99
N GLN A 254 -14.09 -9.29 3.30
CA GLN A 254 -15.19 -9.42 2.33
C GLN A 254 -15.67 -8.06 1.82
N VAL A 255 -15.64 -7.02 2.66
CA VAL A 255 -16.02 -5.67 2.23
C VAL A 255 -14.91 -5.00 1.41
N ALA A 256 -13.67 -5.20 1.81
CA ALA A 256 -12.51 -4.59 1.16
C ALA A 256 -12.13 -5.29 -0.15
N LEU A 257 -12.01 -6.63 -0.13
CA LEU A 257 -11.50 -7.47 -1.21
C LEU A 257 -12.30 -8.79 -1.27
N PRO A 258 -13.55 -8.77 -1.77
CA PRO A 258 -14.42 -9.95 -1.78
C PRO A 258 -13.86 -11.12 -2.57
N GLU A 259 -13.16 -10.87 -3.68
CA GLU A 259 -12.58 -11.90 -4.54
C GLU A 259 -11.45 -12.67 -3.82
N VAL A 260 -10.68 -11.98 -2.96
CA VAL A 260 -9.67 -12.60 -2.09
C VAL A 260 -10.34 -13.39 -0.98
N ALA A 261 -11.32 -12.76 -0.31
CA ALA A 261 -12.01 -13.37 0.84
C ALA A 261 -12.65 -14.71 0.50
N GLN A 262 -13.31 -14.82 -0.68
CA GLN A 262 -13.95 -16.05 -1.15
C GLN A 262 -12.98 -17.23 -1.37
N GLN A 263 -11.70 -16.98 -1.51
CA GLN A 263 -10.67 -18.00 -1.77
C GLN A 263 -9.97 -18.50 -0.51
N LEU A 264 -10.36 -18.00 0.68
CA LEU A 264 -9.68 -18.29 1.91
C LEU A 264 -10.51 -19.20 2.83
N THR A 265 -10.08 -20.45 3.00
CA THR A 265 -10.40 -21.26 4.17
C THR A 265 -9.52 -20.83 5.35
N PRO A 266 -9.82 -21.24 6.60
CA PRO A 266 -8.97 -20.90 7.75
C PRO A 266 -7.48 -21.26 7.55
N THR A 267 -7.20 -22.43 7.01
CA THR A 267 -5.83 -22.86 6.71
C THR A 267 -5.18 -22.00 5.62
N GLN A 268 -5.92 -21.74 4.54
CA GLN A 268 -5.42 -20.89 3.45
C GLN A 268 -5.19 -19.44 3.91
N ALA A 269 -6.02 -18.93 4.81
CA ALA A 269 -5.84 -17.58 5.36
C ALA A 269 -4.53 -17.46 6.17
N ARG A 270 -4.18 -18.48 6.97
CA ARG A 270 -2.90 -18.49 7.69
C ARG A 270 -1.70 -18.51 6.74
N LEU A 271 -1.73 -19.36 5.74
CA LEU A 271 -0.68 -19.44 4.71
C LEU A 271 -0.57 -18.11 3.95
N TRP A 272 -1.69 -17.54 3.56
CA TRP A 272 -1.75 -16.24 2.88
C TRP A 272 -1.17 -15.09 3.72
N MET A 273 -1.52 -15.00 5.00
CA MET A 273 -0.95 -14.00 5.90
C MET A 273 0.56 -14.15 6.04
N THR A 274 1.05 -15.38 6.20
CA THR A 274 2.49 -15.68 6.24
C THR A 274 3.17 -15.30 4.92
N MET A 275 2.51 -15.54 3.79
CA MET A 275 3.00 -15.15 2.47
C MET A 275 3.16 -13.62 2.35
N VAL A 276 2.18 -12.86 2.83
CA VAL A 276 2.25 -11.38 2.83
C VAL A 276 3.40 -10.88 3.72
N ASP A 277 3.58 -11.46 4.90
CA ASP A 277 4.66 -11.08 5.81
C ASP A 277 6.06 -11.36 5.22
N ARG A 278 6.22 -12.51 4.56
CA ARG A 278 7.49 -12.96 3.97
C ARG A 278 7.79 -12.30 2.62
N ALA A 279 6.78 -11.77 1.94
CA ALA A 279 6.97 -11.05 0.69
C ALA A 279 7.79 -9.77 0.92
N ARG A 280 8.66 -9.44 -0.05
CA ARG A 280 9.36 -8.15 -0.05
C ARG A 280 8.33 -7.01 -0.06
N PRO A 281 8.62 -5.86 0.57
CA PRO A 281 7.66 -4.75 0.67
C PRO A 281 7.00 -4.38 -0.66
N GLU A 282 7.77 -4.33 -1.75
CA GLU A 282 7.29 -4.03 -3.10
C GLU A 282 6.36 -5.10 -3.69
N HIS A 283 6.41 -6.33 -3.16
CA HIS A 283 5.59 -7.47 -3.61
C HIS A 283 4.37 -7.74 -2.72
N ARG A 284 4.24 -7.06 -1.58
CA ARG A 284 3.18 -7.34 -0.59
C ARG A 284 1.77 -7.11 -1.12
N LEU A 285 1.58 -6.10 -1.97
CA LEU A 285 0.27 -5.88 -2.60
C LEU A 285 -0.09 -7.04 -3.54
N THR A 286 0.87 -7.55 -4.30
CA THR A 286 0.66 -8.73 -5.15
C THR A 286 0.37 -9.97 -4.29
N ALA A 287 1.12 -10.17 -3.19
CA ALA A 287 0.89 -11.27 -2.25
C ALA A 287 -0.50 -11.17 -1.57
N LEU A 288 -0.95 -9.95 -1.24
CA LEU A 288 -2.30 -9.70 -0.73
C LEU A 288 -3.38 -10.15 -1.72
N LEU A 289 -3.20 -9.87 -3.01
CA LEU A 289 -4.15 -10.20 -4.07
C LEU A 289 -3.93 -11.59 -4.64
N TRP A 290 -2.90 -12.34 -4.22
CA TRP A 290 -2.51 -13.63 -4.79
C TRP A 290 -3.64 -14.68 -4.82
N PRO A 291 -4.52 -14.78 -3.81
CA PRO A 291 -5.66 -15.70 -3.86
C PRO A 291 -6.63 -15.44 -5.01
N MET A 292 -6.68 -14.20 -5.56
CA MET A 292 -7.51 -13.89 -6.73
C MET A 292 -7.16 -14.75 -7.95
N ARG A 293 -5.95 -15.29 -8.07
CA ARG A 293 -5.58 -16.18 -9.17
C ARG A 293 -6.50 -17.42 -9.23
N ARG A 294 -6.87 -18.00 -8.07
CA ARG A 294 -7.83 -19.12 -8.00
C ARG A 294 -9.24 -18.66 -8.39
N TRP A 295 -9.64 -17.47 -7.90
CA TRP A 295 -10.91 -16.88 -8.28
C TRP A 295 -10.99 -16.63 -9.78
N LEU A 296 -9.95 -16.09 -10.40
CA LEU A 296 -9.85 -15.86 -11.85
C LEU A 296 -9.95 -17.17 -12.66
N THR A 297 -9.37 -18.27 -12.18
CA THR A 297 -9.48 -19.56 -12.82
C THR A 297 -10.94 -20.08 -12.83
N ALA A 298 -11.71 -19.80 -11.77
CA ALA A 298 -13.13 -20.13 -11.68
C ALA A 298 -14.03 -19.14 -12.45
N HIS A 299 -13.51 -17.97 -12.85
CA HIS A 299 -14.24 -16.91 -13.54
C HIS A 299 -13.53 -16.52 -14.86
N PRO A 300 -13.43 -17.43 -15.83
CA PRO A 300 -12.66 -17.21 -17.07
C PRO A 300 -13.17 -16.03 -17.91
N GLN A 301 -14.43 -15.62 -17.73
CA GLN A 301 -14.99 -14.44 -18.39
C GLN A 301 -14.27 -13.14 -17.99
N VAL A 302 -13.69 -13.06 -16.79
CA VAL A 302 -12.89 -11.91 -16.35
C VAL A 302 -11.51 -11.90 -17.04
N LEU A 303 -11.04 -13.06 -17.49
CA LEU A 303 -9.81 -13.20 -18.27
C LEU A 303 -10.04 -13.14 -19.79
N ALA A 304 -11.30 -13.12 -20.22
CA ALA A 304 -11.64 -13.09 -21.66
C ALA A 304 -11.10 -11.83 -22.37
N THR A 305 -10.93 -10.75 -21.62
CA THR A 305 -10.25 -9.55 -22.12
C THR A 305 -9.27 -9.04 -21.06
N PRO A 306 -8.07 -8.58 -21.46
CA PRO A 306 -7.13 -7.96 -20.52
C PRO A 306 -7.71 -6.77 -19.76
N ARG A 307 -8.74 -6.13 -20.34
CA ARG A 307 -9.44 -4.97 -19.79
C ARG A 307 -10.32 -5.33 -18.58
N ALA A 308 -10.95 -6.48 -18.58
CA ALA A 308 -11.91 -6.83 -17.53
C ALA A 308 -11.24 -6.97 -16.14
N LEU A 309 -10.05 -7.57 -16.05
CA LEU A 309 -9.30 -7.63 -14.80
C LEU A 309 -8.78 -6.24 -14.38
N ASP A 310 -8.33 -5.41 -15.33
CA ASP A 310 -7.92 -4.03 -15.05
C ASP A 310 -9.09 -3.21 -14.48
N GLU A 311 -10.28 -3.35 -15.06
CA GLU A 311 -11.51 -2.68 -14.59
C GLU A 311 -11.91 -3.15 -13.19
N LEU A 312 -11.81 -4.46 -12.89
CA LEU A 312 -12.06 -5.00 -11.57
C LEU A 312 -11.08 -4.43 -10.52
N LEU A 313 -9.78 -4.38 -10.84
CA LEU A 313 -8.77 -3.79 -9.96
C LEU A 313 -8.99 -2.28 -9.76
N ASP A 314 -9.44 -1.57 -10.81
CA ASP A 314 -9.84 -0.16 -10.68
C ASP A 314 -11.05 -0.01 -9.77
N GLU A 315 -12.09 -0.82 -9.95
CA GLU A 315 -13.29 -0.78 -9.11
C GLU A 315 -12.97 -1.01 -7.64
N ARG A 316 -12.09 -1.99 -7.33
CA ARG A 316 -11.77 -2.39 -5.96
C ARG A 316 -10.78 -1.48 -5.25
N LEU A 317 -9.76 -1.00 -5.96
CA LEU A 317 -8.60 -0.37 -5.33
C LEU A 317 -8.27 1.02 -5.88
N LYS A 318 -8.88 1.46 -6.99
CA LYS A 318 -8.60 2.79 -7.59
C LYS A 318 -7.09 3.06 -7.73
N LEU A 319 -6.34 2.05 -8.17
CA LEU A 319 -4.90 2.15 -8.35
C LEU A 319 -4.54 2.94 -9.63
N PRO A 320 -3.35 3.55 -9.68
CA PRO A 320 -2.81 4.12 -10.92
C PRO A 320 -2.72 3.06 -12.03
N LEU A 321 -2.94 3.47 -13.29
CA LEU A 321 -2.98 2.58 -14.45
C LEU A 321 -1.76 1.66 -14.55
N ALA A 322 -0.54 2.22 -14.38
CA ALA A 322 0.69 1.43 -14.47
C ALA A 322 0.72 0.29 -13.43
N GLN A 323 0.27 0.55 -12.20
CA GLN A 323 0.23 -0.45 -11.14
C GLN A 323 -0.84 -1.51 -11.40
N ARG A 324 -2.00 -1.12 -11.95
CA ARG A 324 -3.05 -2.07 -12.36
C ARG A 324 -2.56 -2.99 -13.47
N GLN A 325 -1.89 -2.45 -14.50
CA GLN A 325 -1.32 -3.23 -15.59
C GLN A 325 -0.29 -4.24 -15.09
N GLN A 326 0.57 -3.84 -14.16
CA GLN A 326 1.53 -4.75 -13.51
C GLN A 326 0.82 -5.86 -12.74
N LEU A 327 -0.19 -5.52 -11.93
CA LEU A 327 -0.96 -6.51 -11.19
C LEU A 327 -1.74 -7.44 -12.10
N THR A 328 -2.36 -6.93 -13.17
CA THR A 328 -3.05 -7.72 -14.19
C THR A 328 -2.11 -8.76 -14.79
N ALA A 329 -0.89 -8.36 -15.16
CA ALA A 329 0.12 -9.28 -15.70
C ALA A 329 0.57 -10.32 -14.66
N LEU A 330 0.72 -9.93 -13.38
CA LEU A 330 1.13 -10.83 -12.30
C LEU A 330 0.03 -11.81 -11.86
N LEU A 331 -1.22 -11.39 -11.88
CA LEU A 331 -2.34 -12.22 -11.42
C LEU A 331 -2.92 -13.10 -12.53
N SER A 332 -2.78 -12.72 -13.81
CA SER A 332 -3.24 -13.54 -14.93
C SER A 332 -2.46 -14.86 -14.99
N PRO A 333 -3.12 -16.02 -15.18
CA PRO A 333 -2.45 -17.28 -15.36
C PRO A 333 -1.50 -17.25 -16.58
N LEU A 334 -0.30 -17.79 -16.43
CA LEU A 334 0.65 -17.97 -17.54
C LEU A 334 0.91 -19.46 -17.75
N PRO A 335 1.14 -19.92 -19.01
CA PRO A 335 1.51 -21.30 -19.26
C PRO A 335 2.73 -21.76 -18.44
N VAL A 336 3.70 -20.88 -18.25
CA VAL A 336 4.93 -21.15 -17.49
C VAL A 336 4.72 -21.37 -15.99
N ASP A 337 3.51 -21.21 -15.46
CA ASP A 337 3.18 -21.58 -14.07
C ASP A 337 3.02 -23.09 -13.89
N GLN A 338 2.81 -23.80 -14.99
CA GLN A 338 2.60 -25.25 -14.98
C GLN A 338 3.92 -25.98 -15.24
N PRO A 339 4.28 -27.01 -14.46
CA PRO A 339 5.58 -27.69 -14.56
C PRO A 339 5.94 -28.19 -15.97
N GLN A 340 4.93 -28.59 -16.76
CA GLN A 340 5.14 -29.05 -18.14
C GLN A 340 5.54 -27.94 -19.13
N HIS A 341 5.23 -26.69 -18.83
CA HIS A 341 5.48 -25.54 -19.69
C HIS A 341 6.57 -24.60 -19.16
N THR A 342 7.19 -24.95 -18.02
CA THR A 342 8.31 -24.16 -17.49
C THR A 342 9.56 -24.34 -18.37
N PRO A 343 10.41 -23.29 -18.48
CA PRO A 343 11.69 -23.38 -19.17
C PRO A 343 12.57 -24.52 -18.62
N ARG A 344 13.20 -25.31 -19.50
CA ARG A 344 14.06 -26.45 -19.13
C ARG A 344 15.52 -26.23 -19.44
N ASP A 345 15.82 -25.26 -20.31
CA ASP A 345 17.16 -24.91 -20.77
C ASP A 345 17.29 -23.41 -21.00
N ALA A 346 18.50 -22.96 -21.28
CA ALA A 346 18.80 -21.54 -21.48
C ALA A 346 18.03 -20.94 -22.69
N VAL A 347 17.77 -21.72 -23.73
CA VAL A 347 17.04 -21.24 -24.93
C VAL A 347 15.57 -20.99 -24.57
N SER A 348 14.90 -21.96 -23.97
CA SER A 348 13.51 -21.83 -23.55
C SER A 348 13.34 -20.72 -22.49
N LEU A 349 14.35 -20.52 -21.64
CA LEU A 349 14.35 -19.42 -20.65
C LEU A 349 14.46 -18.05 -21.32
N ARG A 350 15.35 -17.88 -22.32
CA ARG A 350 15.45 -16.65 -23.12
C ARG A 350 14.17 -16.38 -23.91
N ARG A 351 13.55 -17.39 -24.53
CA ARG A 351 12.24 -17.25 -25.18
C ARG A 351 11.15 -16.81 -24.21
N CYS A 352 11.14 -17.37 -23.01
CA CYS A 352 10.21 -16.96 -21.96
C CYS A 352 10.43 -15.48 -21.54
N ALA A 353 11.70 -15.09 -21.37
CA ALA A 353 12.08 -13.72 -21.02
C ALA A 353 11.83 -12.70 -22.16
N ALA A 354 11.88 -13.16 -23.44
CA ALA A 354 11.49 -12.34 -24.59
C ALA A 354 9.95 -12.17 -24.70
N ALA A 355 9.18 -13.16 -24.27
CA ALA A 355 7.71 -13.12 -24.27
C ALA A 355 7.12 -12.35 -23.07
N HIS A 356 7.83 -12.30 -21.97
CA HIS A 356 7.37 -11.67 -20.72
C HIS A 356 8.50 -10.86 -20.08
N PRO A 357 8.23 -9.65 -19.55
CA PRO A 357 9.25 -8.85 -18.86
C PRO A 357 9.98 -9.68 -17.79
N PRO A 358 11.32 -9.69 -17.77
CA PRO A 358 12.09 -10.49 -16.81
C PRO A 358 11.75 -10.19 -15.34
N GLU A 359 11.47 -8.93 -15.02
CA GLU A 359 11.07 -8.50 -13.69
C GLU A 359 9.73 -9.12 -13.27
N LEU A 360 8.79 -9.24 -14.21
CA LEU A 360 7.50 -9.90 -14.00
C LEU A 360 7.69 -11.38 -13.67
N LEU A 361 8.52 -12.09 -14.46
CA LEU A 361 8.83 -13.51 -14.25
C LEU A 361 9.51 -13.73 -12.90
N SER A 362 10.50 -12.91 -12.56
CA SER A 362 11.22 -12.99 -11.30
C SER A 362 10.26 -12.82 -10.10
N GLN A 363 9.43 -11.78 -10.12
CA GLN A 363 8.45 -11.53 -9.06
C GLN A 363 7.44 -12.68 -8.94
N ARG A 364 6.94 -13.16 -10.08
CA ARG A 364 5.97 -14.25 -10.15
C ARG A 364 6.51 -15.56 -9.58
N TRP A 365 7.71 -15.98 -10.01
CA TRP A 365 8.35 -17.19 -9.51
C TRP A 365 8.73 -17.09 -8.03
N THR A 366 9.06 -15.86 -7.53
CA THR A 366 9.24 -15.62 -6.09
C THR A 366 7.97 -15.97 -5.32
N LEU A 367 6.82 -15.50 -5.77
CA LEU A 367 5.54 -15.72 -5.11
C LEU A 367 5.09 -17.19 -5.24
N LEU A 368 5.31 -17.83 -6.40
CA LEU A 368 5.02 -19.24 -6.61
C LEU A 368 5.91 -20.15 -5.75
N SER A 369 7.21 -19.82 -5.64
CA SER A 369 8.13 -20.56 -4.75
C SER A 369 7.70 -20.44 -3.29
N LEU A 370 7.32 -19.25 -2.86
CA LEU A 370 6.84 -19.00 -1.49
C LEU A 370 5.51 -19.72 -1.22
N GLU A 371 4.57 -19.69 -2.15
CA GLU A 371 3.30 -20.42 -2.04
C GLU A 371 3.54 -21.94 -1.92
N ALA A 372 4.41 -22.51 -2.77
CA ALA A 372 4.75 -23.92 -2.74
C ALA A 372 5.43 -24.33 -1.41
N GLU A 373 6.37 -23.52 -0.93
CA GLU A 373 7.03 -23.73 0.37
C GLU A 373 6.02 -23.78 1.52
N LEU A 374 5.10 -22.80 1.56
CA LEU A 374 4.07 -22.72 2.59
C LEU A 374 3.06 -23.87 2.54
N LEU A 375 2.85 -24.45 1.34
CA LEU A 375 2.02 -25.65 1.14
C LEU A 375 2.77 -26.96 1.43
N GLY A 376 4.06 -26.90 1.75
CA GLY A 376 4.92 -28.05 2.00
C GLY A 376 5.43 -28.75 0.74
N ASP A 377 5.20 -28.17 -0.46
CA ASP A 377 5.75 -28.68 -1.73
C ASP A 377 7.17 -28.14 -1.94
N THR A 378 8.13 -28.78 -1.27
CA THR A 378 9.55 -28.40 -1.34
C THR A 378 10.13 -28.60 -2.75
N THR A 379 9.61 -29.54 -3.52
CA THR A 379 10.06 -29.81 -4.90
C THR A 379 9.69 -28.65 -5.82
N GLN A 380 8.45 -28.21 -5.77
CA GLN A 380 7.97 -27.08 -6.58
C GLN A 380 8.61 -25.76 -6.13
N SER A 381 8.80 -25.57 -4.84
CA SER A 381 9.50 -24.39 -4.31
C SER A 381 10.94 -24.31 -4.80
N ALA A 382 11.68 -25.42 -4.73
CA ALA A 382 13.06 -25.52 -5.25
C ALA A 382 13.11 -25.27 -6.77
N HIS A 383 12.15 -25.80 -7.52
CA HIS A 383 12.04 -25.59 -8.96
C HIS A 383 11.91 -24.11 -9.33
N PHE A 384 10.97 -23.36 -8.73
CA PHE A 384 10.81 -21.93 -9.02
C PHE A 384 12.02 -21.09 -8.55
N THR A 385 12.64 -21.47 -7.43
CA THR A 385 13.88 -20.84 -6.97
C THR A 385 15.01 -21.03 -7.98
N GLN A 386 15.16 -22.24 -8.53
CA GLN A 386 16.14 -22.54 -9.56
C GLN A 386 15.89 -21.74 -10.83
N LEU A 387 14.63 -21.63 -11.29
CA LEU A 387 14.27 -20.80 -12.45
C LEU A 387 14.66 -19.33 -12.28
N GLN A 388 14.48 -18.78 -11.08
CA GLN A 388 14.91 -17.40 -10.78
C GLN A 388 16.44 -17.25 -10.88
N GLN A 389 17.19 -18.20 -10.31
CA GLN A 389 18.66 -18.18 -10.37
C GLN A 389 19.16 -18.29 -11.82
N GLN A 390 18.56 -19.18 -12.60
CA GLN A 390 18.88 -19.35 -14.02
C GLN A 390 18.55 -18.10 -14.83
N LEU A 391 17.38 -17.48 -14.57
CA LEU A 391 17.00 -16.22 -15.22
C LEU A 391 18.01 -15.11 -14.90
N ALA A 392 18.38 -14.95 -13.64
CA ALA A 392 19.36 -13.94 -13.24
C ALA A 392 20.74 -14.18 -13.88
N ALA A 393 21.17 -15.45 -13.98
CA ALA A 393 22.41 -15.83 -14.66
C ALA A 393 22.36 -15.48 -16.16
N GLU A 394 21.27 -15.84 -16.85
CA GLU A 394 21.08 -15.49 -18.27
C GLU A 394 21.09 -13.98 -18.50
N LEU A 395 20.36 -13.21 -17.70
CA LEU A 395 20.28 -11.76 -17.81
C LEU A 395 21.61 -11.06 -17.54
N SER A 396 22.51 -11.66 -16.75
CA SER A 396 23.85 -11.11 -16.51
C SER A 396 24.68 -11.01 -17.78
N HIS A 397 24.42 -11.85 -18.77
CA HIS A 397 25.05 -11.85 -20.10
C HIS A 397 24.40 -10.84 -21.08
N LYS A 398 23.36 -10.13 -20.65
CA LYS A 398 22.58 -9.16 -21.46
C LYS A 398 22.15 -9.73 -22.82
N PRO A 399 21.47 -10.89 -22.86
CA PRO A 399 21.02 -11.46 -24.12
C PRO A 399 20.00 -10.52 -24.78
N PRO A 400 19.99 -10.44 -26.12
CA PRO A 400 18.94 -9.73 -26.84
C PRO A 400 17.61 -10.44 -26.63
N LEU A 401 16.62 -9.71 -26.07
CA LEU A 401 15.29 -10.23 -25.77
C LEU A 401 14.19 -9.61 -26.63
N SER A 402 14.54 -8.57 -27.39
CA SER A 402 13.60 -7.89 -28.27
C SER A 402 14.24 -7.60 -29.65
N THR A 403 13.40 -7.31 -30.64
CA THR A 403 13.89 -6.91 -31.95
C THR A 403 14.66 -5.58 -31.95
N ALA A 404 14.50 -4.78 -30.89
CA ALA A 404 15.27 -3.54 -30.71
C ALA A 404 16.70 -3.80 -30.22
N ASP A 405 16.97 -4.96 -29.62
CA ASP A 405 18.28 -5.36 -29.11
C ASP A 405 19.17 -6.03 -30.19
N LEU A 406 18.60 -6.26 -31.37
CA LEU A 406 19.38 -6.82 -32.50
C LEU A 406 20.42 -5.83 -33.01
N ALA A 407 21.60 -6.33 -33.33
CA ALA A 407 22.68 -5.53 -33.96
C ALA A 407 22.35 -5.06 -35.41
N LEU A 408 21.13 -5.33 -35.85
CA LEU A 408 20.63 -4.96 -37.20
C LEU A 408 19.21 -4.43 -37.09
N SER A 409 18.98 -3.20 -37.51
CA SER A 409 17.67 -2.56 -37.46
C SER A 409 16.81 -2.86 -38.72
N GLY A 410 15.50 -2.61 -38.63
CA GLY A 410 14.60 -2.70 -39.78
C GLY A 410 15.01 -1.77 -40.92
N LYS A 411 15.59 -0.60 -40.62
CA LYS A 411 16.14 0.33 -41.65
C LYS A 411 17.35 -0.27 -42.37
N ASP A 412 18.20 -0.97 -41.64
CA ASP A 412 19.35 -1.66 -42.23
C ASP A 412 18.88 -2.77 -43.17
N LEU A 413 17.88 -3.58 -42.76
CA LEU A 413 17.29 -4.62 -43.60
C LEU A 413 16.70 -4.07 -44.90
N LEU A 414 15.97 -2.96 -44.83
CA LEU A 414 15.42 -2.29 -46.02
C LEU A 414 16.52 -1.88 -46.98
N LYS A 415 17.65 -1.34 -46.48
CA LYS A 415 18.78 -0.86 -47.26
C LYS A 415 19.60 -2.00 -47.84
N GLU A 416 20.01 -2.96 -47.01
CA GLU A 416 20.97 -4.01 -47.37
C GLU A 416 20.35 -5.12 -48.24
N LEU A 417 19.04 -5.37 -48.07
CA LEU A 417 18.32 -6.40 -48.82
C LEU A 417 17.36 -5.83 -49.86
N GLN A 418 17.39 -4.51 -50.07
CA GLN A 418 16.51 -3.79 -51.00
C GLN A 418 15.02 -4.11 -50.84
N LEU A 419 14.59 -4.32 -49.59
CA LEU A 419 13.19 -4.64 -49.27
C LEU A 419 12.32 -3.38 -49.33
N LYS A 420 11.06 -3.60 -49.69
CA LYS A 420 10.03 -2.54 -49.51
C LYS A 420 9.52 -2.48 -48.09
N PRO A 421 9.20 -1.27 -47.57
CA PRO A 421 8.57 -1.15 -46.27
C PRO A 421 7.28 -1.97 -46.22
N GLY A 422 7.13 -2.80 -45.19
CA GLY A 422 5.94 -3.64 -45.04
C GLY A 422 6.06 -4.70 -43.92
N PRO A 423 5.01 -5.50 -43.72
CA PRO A 423 4.97 -6.52 -42.66
C PRO A 423 6.11 -7.55 -42.72
N GLN A 424 6.66 -7.78 -43.90
CA GLN A 424 7.76 -8.72 -44.12
C GLN A 424 9.03 -8.35 -43.33
N VAL A 425 9.32 -7.06 -43.15
CA VAL A 425 10.47 -6.61 -42.35
C VAL A 425 10.30 -6.98 -40.88
N GLY A 426 9.08 -6.83 -40.35
CA GLY A 426 8.76 -7.24 -38.98
C GLY A 426 8.80 -8.76 -38.79
N GLN A 427 8.40 -9.53 -39.78
CA GLN A 427 8.51 -11.00 -39.76
C GLN A 427 9.97 -11.44 -39.76
N LEU A 428 10.78 -10.83 -40.61
CA LEU A 428 12.23 -11.11 -40.70
C LEU A 428 12.95 -10.76 -39.41
N LEU A 429 12.67 -9.58 -38.80
CA LEU A 429 13.23 -9.22 -37.49
C LEU A 429 12.86 -10.24 -36.40
N ARG A 430 11.63 -10.75 -36.38
CA ARG A 430 11.22 -11.79 -35.42
C ARG A 430 11.95 -13.12 -35.67
N ALA A 431 12.15 -13.51 -36.93
CA ALA A 431 12.91 -14.72 -37.25
C ALA A 431 14.40 -14.57 -36.85
N LEU A 432 14.98 -13.39 -37.05
CA LEU A 432 16.34 -13.10 -36.60
C LEU A 432 16.47 -13.10 -35.09
N LEU A 433 15.47 -12.53 -34.38
CA LEU A 433 15.43 -12.59 -32.91
C LEU A 433 15.38 -14.05 -32.43
N GLU A 434 14.56 -14.89 -33.05
CA GLU A 434 14.46 -16.29 -32.67
C GLU A 434 15.80 -17.03 -32.83
N ALA A 435 16.52 -16.79 -33.94
CA ALA A 435 17.85 -17.36 -34.15
C ALA A 435 18.87 -16.85 -33.09
N VAL A 436 18.75 -15.60 -32.67
CA VAL A 436 19.61 -15.02 -31.63
C VAL A 436 19.23 -15.54 -30.24
N LEU A 437 17.95 -15.78 -29.94
CA LEU A 437 17.53 -16.44 -28.69
C LEU A 437 18.08 -17.86 -28.57
N GLU A 438 18.23 -18.58 -29.69
CA GLU A 438 18.92 -19.88 -29.73
C GLU A 438 20.41 -19.75 -29.49
N ALA A 439 21.06 -18.82 -30.21
CA ALA A 439 22.51 -18.62 -30.23
C ALA A 439 22.87 -17.12 -30.10
N PRO A 440 22.97 -16.56 -28.88
CA PRO A 440 23.21 -15.13 -28.67
C PRO A 440 24.45 -14.54 -29.35
N HIS A 441 25.46 -15.38 -29.60
CA HIS A 441 26.68 -14.97 -30.35
C HIS A 441 26.42 -14.62 -31.81
N HIS A 442 25.27 -14.98 -32.38
CA HIS A 442 24.84 -14.55 -33.71
C HIS A 442 24.37 -13.09 -33.77
N ASN A 443 24.25 -12.42 -32.63
CA ASN A 443 23.86 -11.00 -32.64
C ASN A 443 24.99 -10.07 -33.06
N THR A 444 25.51 -10.30 -34.25
CA THR A 444 26.44 -9.42 -34.96
C THR A 444 25.82 -9.00 -36.29
N ARG A 445 26.21 -7.83 -36.80
CA ARG A 445 25.67 -7.31 -38.07
C ARG A 445 25.87 -8.30 -39.21
N GLU A 446 27.07 -8.90 -39.32
CA GLU A 446 27.44 -9.83 -40.38
C GLU A 446 26.60 -11.12 -40.31
N ALA A 447 26.51 -11.73 -39.14
CA ALA A 447 25.74 -12.97 -38.91
C ALA A 447 24.26 -12.77 -39.22
N LEU A 448 23.70 -11.65 -38.72
CA LEU A 448 22.28 -11.31 -38.93
C LEU A 448 21.96 -11.03 -40.40
N LEU A 449 22.86 -10.38 -41.15
CA LEU A 449 22.68 -10.19 -42.60
C LEU A 449 22.76 -11.51 -43.38
N ALA A 450 23.66 -12.41 -42.98
CA ALA A 450 23.73 -13.75 -43.58
C ALA A 450 22.44 -14.55 -43.34
N LEU A 451 21.94 -14.57 -42.11
CA LEU A 451 20.68 -15.23 -41.75
C LEU A 451 19.48 -14.59 -42.48
N ALA A 452 19.45 -13.26 -42.58
CA ALA A 452 18.38 -12.56 -43.30
C ALA A 452 18.33 -12.90 -44.79
N ARG A 453 19.49 -13.00 -45.46
CA ARG A 453 19.58 -13.44 -46.87
C ARG A 453 19.12 -14.89 -47.05
N GLN A 454 19.47 -15.77 -46.13
CA GLN A 454 19.04 -17.17 -46.12
C GLN A 454 17.50 -17.31 -45.97
N HIS A 455 16.91 -16.54 -45.07
CA HIS A 455 15.43 -16.50 -44.88
C HIS A 455 14.71 -15.93 -46.10
N GLN A 456 15.33 -14.97 -46.83
CA GLN A 456 14.76 -14.43 -48.05
C GLN A 456 14.80 -15.42 -49.21
N ALA A 457 15.87 -16.25 -49.29
CA ALA A 457 16.00 -17.27 -50.28
C ALA A 457 15.10 -18.50 -50.06
N ASN A 458 14.81 -18.83 -48.78
CA ASN A 458 13.99 -19.94 -48.38
C ASN A 458 12.95 -19.46 -47.35
N PRO A 459 11.84 -18.82 -47.76
CA PRO A 459 10.82 -18.39 -46.85
C PRO A 459 10.19 -19.65 -46.16
N PRO A 460 9.99 -19.66 -44.85
CA PRO A 460 9.29 -20.75 -44.19
C PRO A 460 7.85 -20.83 -44.74
N THR A 461 7.46 -22.05 -45.13
CA THR A 461 6.13 -22.40 -45.66
C THR A 461 5.01 -22.22 -44.63
#